data_39e9a73e64c4b9f4ecbd847671d29aa3
#
_entry.id   39e9a73e64c4b9f4ecbd847671d29aa3
#
_cell.length_a   1.000
_cell.length_b   1.000
_cell.length_c   1.000
_cell.angle_alpha   90.00
_cell.angle_beta   90.00
_cell.angle_gamma   90.00
#
_symmetry.space_group_name_H-M   'P 1'
#
loop_
_entity.id
_entity.type
_entity.pdbx_description
1 polymer ?
#
loop_
_entity_poly.entity_id
_entity_poly.type
_entity_poly.pdbx_seq_one_letter_code
_entity_poly.pdbx_strand_id
1 'polypeptide(L)'
;MKTRRRNVLLGATAIAAAGGLPAPAIAQGVKEFKLVSAYPRDLPGTGTSAERLAQSIAAMSDGRLKLTVYPANSLVRAFEVFDAVSAGAADMYFADEKYFREKSPALNFFASVPYGLTADELCSWILFGGGQALWDEVDAQFNIKPLMALNTGVQMGGWFNKEVNTPEDFKGLRYRMPELGAEVLRRMGATVVTTPADEITGALKSGAIDASEYVGPWPDVWLGLSKVADYYYYPGFHEPGDNSALGINKKLWEGLTTSERAIIETAAQAEVTRSLAEANAENIRALKLLRADTRVKILRFNDDLIRVFGKLSKEVLAETAARDPLTRKVYDSYMAFLAGVMDWGELSETSDRDTRRLALA
;
A
#
# COMPACT_ATOMS: atom_id res chain seq x y z
N MET A 1 -89.81 -45.01 26.91
CA MET A 1 -90.29 -45.16 25.53
C MET A 1 -89.34 -44.42 24.61
N LYS A 2 -88.75 -45.18 23.72
CA LYS A 2 -87.92 -44.91 22.49
C LYS A 2 -87.16 -43.59 22.36
N THR A 3 -85.90 -43.69 22.63
CA THR A 3 -84.73 -42.83 22.26
C THR A 3 -84.38 -42.99 20.79
N ARG A 4 -84.14 -41.91 20.08
CA ARG A 4 -83.40 -41.92 18.79
C ARG A 4 -82.10 -41.14 18.93
N ARG A 5 -80.99 -41.86 18.80
CA ARG A 5 -79.65 -41.36 18.68
C ARG A 5 -79.49 -40.73 17.30
N ARG A 6 -78.90 -39.55 17.25
CA ARG A 6 -78.41 -38.90 16.03
C ARG A 6 -76.89 -38.74 16.12
N ASN A 7 -76.18 -39.47 15.30
CA ASN A 7 -74.77 -39.38 15.14
C ASN A 7 -74.38 -38.06 14.42
N VAL A 8 -73.53 -37.27 14.99
CA VAL A 8 -72.88 -36.12 14.34
C VAL A 8 -71.43 -36.55 13.99
N LEU A 9 -71.16 -36.67 12.69
CA LEU A 9 -69.88 -36.90 12.14
C LEU A 9 -69.11 -35.53 12.15
N LEU A 10 -68.06 -35.39 13.00
CA LEU A 10 -67.11 -34.34 12.94
C LEU A 10 -65.98 -34.70 11.95
N GLY A 11 -66.00 -34.06 10.79
CA GLY A 11 -64.87 -34.12 9.85
C GLY A 11 -63.66 -33.37 10.39
N ALA A 12 -62.61 -34.09 10.69
CA ALA A 12 -61.26 -33.47 11.03
C ALA A 12 -60.52 -33.14 9.73
N THR A 13 -60.46 -31.87 9.42
CA THR A 13 -59.58 -31.34 8.35
C THR A 13 -58.15 -31.31 8.87
N ALA A 14 -57.31 -32.23 8.44
CA ALA A 14 -55.88 -32.23 8.69
C ALA A 14 -55.22 -31.16 7.81
N ILE A 15 -54.81 -30.03 8.38
CA ILE A 15 -53.92 -29.06 7.75
C ILE A 15 -52.51 -29.67 7.80
N ALA A 16 -52.05 -30.19 6.66
CA ALA A 16 -50.65 -30.56 6.49
C ALA A 16 -49.82 -29.27 6.41
N ALA A 17 -49.25 -28.85 7.56
CA ALA A 17 -48.17 -27.86 7.57
C ALA A 17 -46.94 -28.46 6.89
N ALA A 18 -46.77 -28.17 5.60
CA ALA A 18 -45.50 -28.42 4.92
C ALA A 18 -44.42 -27.49 5.54
N GLY A 19 -43.87 -27.92 6.66
CA GLY A 19 -42.62 -27.35 7.18
C GLY A 19 -41.54 -27.63 6.16
N GLY A 20 -41.19 -26.61 5.36
CA GLY A 20 -39.98 -26.65 4.55
C GLY A 20 -38.79 -26.89 5.47
N LEU A 21 -38.23 -28.10 5.41
CA LEU A 21 -36.94 -28.36 6.06
C LEU A 21 -35.97 -27.36 5.49
N PRO A 22 -35.22 -26.60 6.32
CA PRO A 22 -34.15 -25.77 5.81
C PRO A 22 -33.23 -26.69 5.01
N ALA A 23 -32.99 -26.35 3.73
CA ALA A 23 -32.00 -27.04 2.94
C ALA A 23 -30.68 -27.03 3.75
N PRO A 24 -29.97 -28.17 3.86
CA PRO A 24 -28.71 -28.17 4.59
C PRO A 24 -27.83 -27.11 3.95
N ALA A 25 -27.44 -26.12 4.74
CA ALA A 25 -26.38 -25.22 4.35
C ALA A 25 -25.20 -26.13 4.03
N ILE A 26 -24.83 -26.23 2.76
CA ILE A 26 -23.62 -26.91 2.35
C ILE A 26 -22.53 -26.14 3.09
N ALA A 27 -21.97 -26.78 4.12
CA ALA A 27 -20.82 -26.26 4.83
C ALA A 27 -19.69 -26.17 3.79
N GLN A 28 -19.55 -25.01 3.14
CA GLN A 28 -18.38 -24.72 2.35
C GLN A 28 -17.21 -24.79 3.32
N GLY A 29 -16.32 -25.76 3.09
CA GLY A 29 -15.16 -25.97 3.96
C GLY A 29 -14.32 -24.70 4.10
N VAL A 30 -13.60 -24.60 5.18
CA VAL A 30 -12.64 -23.49 5.38
C VAL A 30 -11.60 -23.53 4.26
N LYS A 31 -11.42 -22.40 3.58
CA LYS A 31 -10.33 -22.18 2.62
C LYS A 31 -9.18 -21.51 3.35
N GLU A 32 -8.02 -22.13 3.35
CA GLU A 32 -6.81 -21.61 3.98
C GLU A 32 -5.84 -21.14 2.91
N PHE A 33 -5.31 -19.92 3.09
CA PHE A 33 -4.42 -19.27 2.15
C PHE A 33 -3.12 -18.83 2.85
N LYS A 34 -2.00 -18.90 2.12
CA LYS A 34 -0.71 -18.36 2.54
C LYS A 34 -0.54 -16.97 1.99
N LEU A 35 -0.44 -15.97 2.88
CA LEU A 35 -0.10 -14.60 2.53
C LEU A 35 1.34 -14.33 2.94
N VAL A 36 2.23 -14.15 1.97
CA VAL A 36 3.64 -13.79 2.20
C VAL A 36 3.80 -12.27 2.16
N SER A 37 4.47 -11.70 3.15
CA SER A 37 4.65 -10.25 3.27
C SER A 37 6.11 -9.85 3.02
N ALA A 38 6.31 -8.72 2.36
CA ALA A 38 7.62 -8.11 2.20
C ALA A 38 8.09 -7.38 3.48
N TYR A 39 7.27 -7.35 4.52
CA TYR A 39 7.52 -6.57 5.74
C TYR A 39 7.64 -7.45 6.98
N PRO A 40 8.44 -7.04 7.99
CA PRO A 40 8.42 -7.63 9.32
C PRO A 40 7.02 -7.54 9.94
N ARG A 41 6.62 -8.55 10.74
CA ARG A 41 5.26 -8.68 11.30
C ARG A 41 4.78 -7.45 12.06
N ASP A 42 5.62 -6.96 12.97
CA ASP A 42 5.26 -5.90 13.92
C ASP A 42 5.65 -4.49 13.42
N LEU A 43 6.08 -4.38 12.16
CA LEU A 43 6.45 -3.10 11.60
C LEU A 43 5.20 -2.21 11.47
N PRO A 44 5.20 -1.03 12.11
CA PRO A 44 4.07 -0.13 12.08
C PRO A 44 3.62 0.25 10.69
N GLY A 45 2.32 0.22 10.46
CA GLY A 45 1.72 0.43 9.14
C GLY A 45 1.80 -0.82 8.28
N THR A 46 2.90 -1.05 7.60
CA THR A 46 3.03 -2.09 6.58
C THR A 46 2.91 -3.52 7.13
N GLY A 47 3.62 -3.86 8.21
CA GLY A 47 3.55 -5.19 8.81
C GLY A 47 2.22 -5.46 9.52
N THR A 48 1.76 -4.49 10.31
CA THR A 48 0.50 -4.62 11.06
C THR A 48 -0.73 -4.64 10.15
N SER A 49 -0.71 -3.99 8.99
CA SER A 49 -1.80 -4.01 8.01
C SER A 49 -2.03 -5.39 7.40
N ALA A 50 -0.97 -6.15 7.09
CA ALA A 50 -1.13 -7.50 6.57
C ALA A 50 -1.89 -8.42 7.54
N GLU A 51 -1.60 -8.31 8.85
CA GLU A 51 -2.29 -9.07 9.90
C GLU A 51 -3.75 -8.63 10.07
N ARG A 52 -4.02 -7.30 10.04
CA ARG A 52 -5.39 -6.76 10.15
C ARG A 52 -6.24 -7.14 8.94
N LEU A 53 -5.67 -7.11 7.76
CA LEU A 53 -6.32 -7.54 6.52
C LEU A 53 -6.75 -9.01 6.63
N ALA A 54 -5.85 -9.89 7.07
CA ALA A 54 -6.15 -11.30 7.28
C ALA A 54 -7.26 -11.51 8.31
N GLN A 55 -7.23 -10.79 9.43
CA GLN A 55 -8.27 -10.82 10.46
C GLN A 55 -9.61 -10.32 9.92
N SER A 56 -9.62 -9.24 9.14
CA SER A 56 -10.84 -8.67 8.57
C SER A 56 -11.50 -9.63 7.58
N ILE A 57 -10.72 -10.27 6.71
CA ILE A 57 -11.21 -11.29 5.77
C ILE A 57 -11.81 -12.48 6.54
N ALA A 58 -11.14 -12.95 7.58
CA ALA A 58 -11.64 -14.05 8.40
C ALA A 58 -12.95 -13.68 9.10
N ALA A 59 -13.03 -12.48 9.69
CA ALA A 59 -14.24 -12.00 10.37
C ALA A 59 -15.42 -11.82 9.40
N MET A 60 -15.22 -11.20 8.24
CA MET A 60 -16.26 -10.96 7.25
C MET A 60 -16.75 -12.25 6.56
N SER A 61 -15.95 -13.31 6.58
CA SER A 61 -16.29 -14.61 6.01
C SER A 61 -16.81 -15.63 7.04
N ASP A 62 -17.04 -15.22 8.30
CA ASP A 62 -17.36 -16.14 9.41
C ASP A 62 -16.32 -17.27 9.56
N GLY A 63 -15.04 -16.96 9.34
CA GLY A 63 -13.93 -17.89 9.42
C GLY A 63 -13.81 -18.85 8.23
N ARG A 64 -14.59 -18.68 7.17
CA ARG A 64 -14.52 -19.52 5.96
C ARG A 64 -13.29 -19.24 5.10
N LEU A 65 -12.79 -18.02 5.11
CA LEU A 65 -11.53 -17.62 4.47
C LEU A 65 -10.51 -17.31 5.55
N LYS A 66 -9.43 -18.06 5.60
CA LYS A 66 -8.34 -17.88 6.56
C LYS A 66 -7.04 -17.61 5.83
N LEU A 67 -6.42 -16.48 6.15
CA LEU A 67 -5.11 -16.12 5.65
C LEU A 67 -4.08 -16.33 6.78
N THR A 68 -3.08 -17.16 6.53
CA THR A 68 -1.90 -17.27 7.40
C THR A 68 -0.84 -16.34 6.88
N VAL A 69 -0.50 -15.31 7.67
CA VAL A 69 0.49 -14.29 7.30
C VAL A 69 1.90 -14.81 7.63
N TYR A 70 2.75 -14.83 6.62
CA TYR A 70 4.17 -15.14 6.71
C TYR A 70 4.95 -13.82 6.52
N PRO A 71 5.52 -13.24 7.58
CA PRO A 71 6.28 -12.00 7.48
C PRO A 71 7.55 -12.18 6.66
N ALA A 72 8.19 -11.07 6.31
CA ALA A 72 9.45 -11.05 5.56
C ALA A 72 10.46 -12.08 6.12
N ASN A 73 11.13 -12.78 5.22
CA ASN A 73 12.18 -13.75 5.52
C ASN A 73 11.75 -15.02 6.29
N SER A 74 10.41 -15.24 6.50
CA SER A 74 9.94 -16.45 7.20
C SER A 74 9.64 -17.62 6.28
N LEU A 75 8.96 -17.40 5.15
CA LEU A 75 8.69 -18.43 4.14
C LEU A 75 9.49 -18.18 2.85
N VAL A 76 9.53 -16.92 2.43
CA VAL A 76 10.32 -16.43 1.30
C VAL A 76 11.01 -15.11 1.70
N ARG A 77 12.04 -14.70 0.95
CA ARG A 77 12.69 -13.41 1.18
C ARG A 77 11.75 -12.27 0.85
N ALA A 78 11.97 -11.09 1.47
CA ALA A 78 11.11 -9.92 1.35
C ALA A 78 10.77 -9.55 -0.11
N PHE A 79 11.76 -9.55 -1.01
CA PHE A 79 11.57 -9.18 -2.41
C PHE A 79 11.30 -10.35 -3.36
N GLU A 80 11.10 -11.56 -2.84
CA GLU A 80 10.75 -12.77 -3.61
C GLU A 80 9.24 -13.10 -3.52
N VAL A 81 8.46 -12.33 -2.75
CA VAL A 81 7.03 -12.58 -2.51
C VAL A 81 6.20 -12.57 -3.79
N PHE A 82 6.51 -11.68 -4.74
CA PHE A 82 5.87 -11.60 -6.05
C PHE A 82 6.06 -12.89 -6.85
N ASP A 83 7.31 -13.37 -6.94
CA ASP A 83 7.65 -14.60 -7.67
C ASP A 83 6.99 -15.83 -7.03
N ALA A 84 6.97 -15.88 -5.71
CA ALA A 84 6.32 -16.97 -4.99
C ALA A 84 4.83 -17.09 -5.32
N VAL A 85 4.13 -15.95 -5.41
CA VAL A 85 2.70 -15.94 -5.76
C VAL A 85 2.48 -16.15 -7.26
N SER A 86 3.28 -15.54 -8.10
CA SER A 86 3.25 -15.76 -9.57
C SER A 86 3.39 -17.23 -9.92
N ALA A 87 4.34 -17.94 -9.27
CA ALA A 87 4.60 -19.35 -9.47
C ALA A 87 3.60 -20.28 -8.74
N GLY A 88 2.74 -19.76 -7.85
CA GLY A 88 1.79 -20.55 -7.05
C GLY A 88 2.41 -21.27 -5.85
N ALA A 89 3.61 -20.87 -5.39
CA ALA A 89 4.22 -21.36 -4.15
C ALA A 89 3.57 -20.75 -2.90
N ALA A 90 3.01 -19.53 -3.03
CA ALA A 90 2.14 -18.88 -2.07
C ALA A 90 0.86 -18.40 -2.79
N ASP A 91 -0.18 -18.12 -2.03
CA ASP A 91 -1.50 -17.78 -2.56
C ASP A 91 -1.65 -16.28 -2.79
N MET A 92 -1.11 -15.48 -1.89
CA MET A 92 -1.19 -14.01 -1.90
C MET A 92 0.13 -13.41 -1.40
N TYR A 93 0.43 -12.18 -1.83
CA TYR A 93 1.48 -11.39 -1.23
C TYR A 93 0.94 -10.04 -0.71
N PHE A 94 1.69 -9.42 0.21
CA PHE A 94 1.49 -8.07 0.69
C PHE A 94 2.81 -7.30 0.55
N ALA A 95 2.89 -6.41 -0.44
CA ALA A 95 4.12 -5.69 -0.78
C ALA A 95 3.84 -4.46 -1.66
N ASP A 96 4.80 -3.54 -1.71
CA ASP A 96 4.80 -2.47 -2.71
C ASP A 96 5.34 -3.01 -4.03
N GLU A 97 4.56 -2.87 -5.10
CA GLU A 97 4.93 -3.45 -6.39
C GLU A 97 6.09 -2.74 -7.08
N LYS A 98 6.39 -1.52 -6.69
CA LYS A 98 7.60 -0.82 -7.13
C LYS A 98 8.90 -1.60 -6.88
N TYR A 99 8.94 -2.49 -5.88
CA TYR A 99 10.08 -3.39 -5.65
C TYR A 99 10.32 -4.37 -6.80
N PHE A 100 9.31 -4.59 -7.64
CA PHE A 100 9.34 -5.54 -8.75
C PHE A 100 9.43 -4.87 -10.14
N ARG A 101 9.86 -3.60 -10.19
CA ARG A 101 9.99 -2.80 -11.41
C ARG A 101 10.82 -3.45 -12.52
N GLU A 102 11.74 -4.34 -12.17
CA GLU A 102 12.54 -5.08 -13.15
C GLU A 102 11.69 -6.09 -13.95
N LYS A 103 10.52 -6.47 -13.43
CA LYS A 103 9.54 -7.32 -14.15
C LYS A 103 8.69 -6.49 -15.09
N SER A 104 8.20 -5.35 -14.63
CA SER A 104 7.52 -4.35 -15.44
C SER A 104 7.71 -2.96 -14.85
N PRO A 105 8.23 -2.00 -15.63
CA PRO A 105 8.35 -0.61 -15.16
C PRO A 105 7.00 0.03 -14.82
N ALA A 106 5.90 -0.49 -15.37
CA ALA A 106 4.54 -0.01 -15.08
C ALA A 106 4.14 -0.17 -13.61
N LEU A 107 4.72 -1.15 -12.88
CA LEU A 107 4.41 -1.43 -11.48
C LEU A 107 4.66 -0.23 -10.54
N ASN A 108 5.58 0.67 -10.91
CA ASN A 108 5.83 1.88 -10.14
C ASN A 108 4.57 2.76 -10.03
N PHE A 109 3.75 2.86 -11.08
CA PHE A 109 2.60 3.76 -11.13
C PHE A 109 1.46 3.33 -10.22
N PHE A 110 1.40 2.07 -9.84
CA PHE A 110 0.39 1.53 -8.92
C PHE A 110 0.83 1.58 -7.45
N ALA A 111 2.11 1.87 -7.19
CA ALA A 111 2.66 2.09 -5.87
C ALA A 111 2.88 3.58 -5.61
N SER A 112 3.97 4.14 -6.11
CA SER A 112 4.26 5.57 -6.03
C SER A 112 5.26 5.99 -7.10
N VAL A 113 5.17 7.25 -7.53
CA VAL A 113 6.16 7.87 -8.44
C VAL A 113 6.53 9.27 -7.93
N PRO A 114 7.74 9.74 -8.20
CA PRO A 114 8.18 11.06 -7.76
C PRO A 114 7.24 12.18 -8.24
N TYR A 115 6.79 13.02 -7.30
CA TYR A 115 5.81 14.10 -7.52
C TYR A 115 4.50 13.62 -8.16
N GLY A 116 4.12 12.36 -7.93
CA GLY A 116 2.91 11.76 -8.44
C GLY A 116 1.68 12.03 -7.58
N LEU A 117 0.70 11.14 -7.71
CA LEU A 117 -0.58 11.21 -6.99
C LEU A 117 -0.37 11.03 -5.48
N THR A 118 -1.05 11.84 -4.68
CA THR A 118 -1.19 11.63 -3.23
C THR A 118 -2.04 10.40 -2.93
N ALA A 119 -2.14 10.00 -1.67
CA ALA A 119 -2.90 8.84 -1.25
C ALA A 119 -4.34 8.81 -1.78
N ASP A 120 -5.07 9.92 -1.60
CA ASP A 120 -6.47 10.04 -2.02
C ASP A 120 -6.61 10.10 -3.54
N GLU A 121 -5.69 10.80 -4.20
CA GLU A 121 -5.64 10.89 -5.66
C GLU A 121 -5.31 9.55 -6.31
N LEU A 122 -4.35 8.79 -5.76
CA LEU A 122 -4.01 7.45 -6.23
C LEU A 122 -5.20 6.48 -6.07
N CYS A 123 -5.86 6.52 -4.91
CA CYS A 123 -7.07 5.75 -4.66
C CYS A 123 -8.17 6.11 -5.68
N SER A 124 -8.35 7.40 -5.97
CA SER A 124 -9.32 7.89 -6.95
C SER A 124 -9.00 7.42 -8.37
N TRP A 125 -7.73 7.47 -8.78
CA TRP A 125 -7.31 6.96 -10.08
C TRP A 125 -7.51 5.45 -10.20
N ILE A 126 -7.11 4.68 -9.19
CA ILE A 126 -7.25 3.22 -9.20
C ILE A 126 -8.72 2.83 -9.28
N LEU A 127 -9.58 3.41 -8.44
CA LEU A 127 -10.99 2.98 -8.33
C LEU A 127 -11.89 3.56 -9.43
N PHE A 128 -11.65 4.80 -9.88
CA PHE A 128 -12.54 5.52 -10.78
C PHE A 128 -11.87 6.09 -12.03
N GLY A 129 -10.54 6.25 -12.02
CA GLY A 129 -9.77 6.79 -13.13
C GLY A 129 -9.28 5.75 -14.15
N GLY A 130 -9.69 4.47 -14.00
CA GLY A 130 -9.29 3.38 -14.89
C GLY A 130 -8.00 2.67 -14.46
N GLY A 131 -7.37 3.08 -13.36
CA GLY A 131 -6.13 2.51 -12.86
C GLY A 131 -6.21 1.02 -12.58
N GLN A 132 -7.30 0.52 -11.95
CA GLN A 132 -7.46 -0.91 -11.65
C GLN A 132 -7.45 -1.79 -12.91
N ALA A 133 -8.10 -1.36 -14.00
CA ALA A 133 -8.10 -2.13 -15.24
C ALA A 133 -6.71 -2.22 -15.88
N LEU A 134 -5.93 -1.14 -15.80
CA LEU A 134 -4.54 -1.11 -16.26
C LEU A 134 -3.64 -1.97 -15.38
N TRP A 135 -3.86 -1.93 -14.08
CA TRP A 135 -3.13 -2.76 -13.12
C TRP A 135 -3.41 -4.25 -13.36
N ASP A 136 -4.67 -4.60 -13.54
CA ASP A 136 -5.06 -5.97 -13.92
C ASP A 136 -4.40 -6.44 -15.21
N GLU A 137 -4.26 -5.55 -16.22
CA GLU A 137 -3.61 -5.86 -17.51
C GLU A 137 -2.10 -6.09 -17.34
N VAL A 138 -1.43 -5.30 -16.48
CA VAL A 138 0.00 -5.46 -16.19
C VAL A 138 0.25 -6.76 -15.44
N ASP A 139 -0.46 -7.01 -14.36
CA ASP A 139 -0.21 -8.12 -13.45
C ASP A 139 -0.70 -9.47 -13.96
N ALA A 140 -1.69 -9.45 -14.88
CA ALA A 140 -2.13 -10.67 -15.54
C ALA A 140 -1.01 -11.39 -16.29
N GLN A 141 0.00 -10.67 -16.78
CA GLN A 141 1.18 -11.25 -17.43
C GLN A 141 2.02 -12.12 -16.49
N PHE A 142 1.86 -11.89 -15.17
CA PHE A 142 2.56 -12.59 -14.11
C PHE A 142 1.64 -13.51 -13.31
N ASN A 143 0.44 -13.82 -13.82
CA ASN A 143 -0.55 -14.64 -13.12
C ASN A 143 -0.96 -14.06 -11.75
N ILE A 144 -1.09 -12.75 -11.66
CA ILE A 144 -1.47 -12.02 -10.44
C ILE A 144 -2.75 -11.21 -10.69
N LYS A 145 -3.59 -11.11 -9.67
CA LYS A 145 -4.69 -10.16 -9.51
C LYS A 145 -4.33 -9.22 -8.37
N PRO A 146 -4.05 -7.94 -8.66
CA PRO A 146 -3.70 -6.97 -7.64
C PRO A 146 -4.93 -6.25 -7.08
N LEU A 147 -4.85 -5.88 -5.80
CA LEU A 147 -5.78 -4.98 -5.13
C LEU A 147 -4.98 -3.99 -4.27
N MET A 148 -5.39 -2.73 -4.26
CA MET A 148 -4.86 -1.75 -3.31
C MET A 148 -5.24 -2.15 -1.88
N ALA A 149 -4.28 -2.26 -0.95
CA ALA A 149 -4.53 -2.83 0.37
C ALA A 149 -3.89 -2.04 1.53
N LEU A 150 -3.14 -1.00 1.23
CA LEU A 150 -2.57 -0.06 2.22
C LEU A 150 -2.23 1.25 1.52
N ASN A 151 -2.22 2.37 2.26
CA ASN A 151 -1.52 3.57 1.86
C ASN A 151 -0.80 4.20 3.06
N THR A 152 0.45 4.63 2.85
CA THR A 152 1.28 5.27 3.89
C THR A 152 1.00 6.75 4.07
N GLY A 153 0.32 7.38 3.11
CA GLY A 153 0.25 8.85 3.00
C GLY A 153 1.56 9.46 2.50
N VAL A 154 1.67 10.77 2.66
CA VAL A 154 2.87 11.52 2.26
C VAL A 154 4.06 11.12 3.11
N GLN A 155 5.17 10.81 2.46
CA GLN A 155 6.39 10.39 3.13
C GLN A 155 7.38 11.54 3.39
N MET A 156 8.39 11.26 4.21
CA MET A 156 9.50 12.15 4.47
C MET A 156 10.64 11.92 3.46
N GLY A 157 11.49 12.93 3.28
CA GLY A 157 12.64 12.85 2.38
C GLY A 157 13.76 11.94 2.86
N GLY A 158 13.78 11.60 4.15
CA GLY A 158 14.67 10.61 4.73
C GLY A 158 15.63 11.15 5.80
N TRP A 159 16.41 10.24 6.34
CA TRP A 159 17.42 10.44 7.39
C TRP A 159 18.81 10.50 6.79
N PHE A 160 19.63 11.45 7.27
CA PHE A 160 20.96 11.69 6.77
C PHE A 160 21.96 11.84 7.93
N ASN A 161 23.19 11.37 7.73
CA ASN A 161 24.30 11.55 8.66
C ASN A 161 24.99 12.92 8.53
N LYS A 162 24.67 13.67 7.48
CA LYS A 162 25.16 15.03 7.24
C LYS A 162 24.04 15.90 6.69
N GLU A 163 24.20 17.20 6.81
CA GLU A 163 23.30 18.18 6.19
C GLU A 163 23.53 18.21 4.68
N VAL A 164 22.43 18.35 3.91
CA VAL A 164 22.44 18.44 2.45
C VAL A 164 21.68 19.69 2.02
N ASN A 165 22.35 20.60 1.32
CA ASN A 165 21.81 21.89 0.92
C ASN A 165 21.92 22.15 -0.59
N THR A 166 22.78 21.42 -1.29
CA THR A 166 23.07 21.60 -2.71
C THR A 166 23.02 20.28 -3.47
N PRO A 167 22.84 20.28 -4.79
CA PRO A 167 22.96 19.07 -5.60
C PRO A 167 24.33 18.37 -5.46
N GLU A 168 25.39 19.15 -5.19
CA GLU A 168 26.75 18.64 -4.99
C GLU A 168 26.87 17.75 -3.76
N ASP A 169 26.05 17.99 -2.72
CA ASP A 169 26.05 17.19 -1.49
C ASP A 169 25.59 15.75 -1.70
N PHE A 170 24.91 15.50 -2.82
CA PHE A 170 24.49 14.15 -3.21
C PHE A 170 25.57 13.36 -3.95
N LYS A 171 26.62 14.01 -4.47
CA LYS A 171 27.70 13.31 -5.18
C LYS A 171 28.43 12.36 -4.24
N GLY A 172 28.44 11.08 -4.61
CA GLY A 172 29.06 10.02 -3.81
C GLY A 172 28.32 9.65 -2.53
N LEU A 173 27.18 10.29 -2.22
CA LEU A 173 26.33 9.94 -1.08
C LEU A 173 25.78 8.51 -1.27
N ARG A 174 26.02 7.62 -0.31
CA ARG A 174 25.46 6.28 -0.29
C ARG A 174 24.07 6.36 0.33
N TYR A 175 23.05 6.23 -0.52
CA TYR A 175 21.68 6.45 -0.10
C TYR A 175 20.82 5.21 -0.34
N ARG A 176 20.11 4.74 0.68
CA ARG A 176 19.06 3.74 0.50
C ARG A 176 17.79 4.44 0.08
N MET A 177 17.39 4.20 -1.15
CA MET A 177 16.12 4.65 -1.72
C MET A 177 15.68 3.66 -2.78
N PRO A 178 14.43 3.20 -2.78
CA PRO A 178 13.93 2.32 -3.82
C PRO A 178 13.50 3.10 -5.09
N GLU A 179 13.30 2.39 -6.19
CA GLU A 179 12.58 2.70 -7.42
C GLU A 179 13.06 3.94 -8.21
N LEU A 180 12.05 4.75 -8.64
CA LEU A 180 12.29 5.93 -9.49
C LEU A 180 12.94 7.07 -8.72
N GLY A 181 12.71 7.18 -7.42
CA GLY A 181 13.45 8.10 -6.54
C GLY A 181 14.94 7.79 -6.54
N ALA A 182 15.31 6.50 -6.52
CA ALA A 182 16.70 6.05 -6.65
C ALA A 182 17.33 6.52 -7.96
N GLU A 183 16.60 6.46 -9.07
CA GLU A 183 17.10 6.91 -10.36
C GLU A 183 17.34 8.41 -10.40
N VAL A 184 16.45 9.20 -9.80
CA VAL A 184 16.65 10.66 -9.62
C VAL A 184 17.94 10.94 -8.85
N LEU A 185 18.17 10.24 -7.74
CA LEU A 185 19.38 10.43 -6.93
C LEU A 185 20.67 9.97 -7.64
N ARG A 186 20.61 8.88 -8.43
CA ARG A 186 21.77 8.47 -9.25
C ARG A 186 22.17 9.54 -10.25
N ARG A 187 21.22 10.25 -10.85
CA ARG A 187 21.49 11.39 -11.75
C ARG A 187 22.11 12.59 -11.04
N MET A 188 21.89 12.70 -9.73
CA MET A 188 22.58 13.67 -8.88
C MET A 188 23.97 13.21 -8.44
N GLY A 189 24.37 11.99 -8.81
CA GLY A 189 25.69 11.43 -8.48
C GLY A 189 25.74 10.64 -7.18
N ALA A 190 24.58 10.30 -6.60
CA ALA A 190 24.52 9.40 -5.45
C ALA A 190 24.76 7.94 -5.82
N THR A 191 25.33 7.17 -4.90
CA THR A 191 25.38 5.72 -4.97
C THR A 191 24.16 5.17 -4.24
N VAL A 192 23.19 4.64 -5.00
CA VAL A 192 21.91 4.24 -4.42
C VAL A 192 21.79 2.72 -4.34
N VAL A 193 21.33 2.24 -3.18
CA VAL A 193 21.02 0.85 -2.89
C VAL A 193 19.55 0.69 -2.47
N THR A 194 19.01 -0.50 -2.63
CA THR A 194 17.67 -0.86 -2.13
C THR A 194 17.83 -2.05 -1.19
N THR A 195 17.42 -1.86 0.07
CA THR A 195 17.47 -2.91 1.10
C THR A 195 16.14 -3.00 1.83
N PRO A 196 15.76 -4.19 2.34
CA PRO A 196 14.58 -4.34 3.19
C PRO A 196 14.63 -3.47 4.46
N ALA A 197 13.46 -3.22 5.05
CA ALA A 197 13.30 -2.32 6.19
C ALA A 197 14.15 -2.69 7.41
N ASP A 198 14.25 -3.98 7.71
CA ASP A 198 14.98 -4.54 8.85
C ASP A 198 16.52 -4.38 8.77
N GLU A 199 17.04 -4.11 7.58
CA GLU A 199 18.47 -3.91 7.35
C GLU A 199 18.91 -2.43 7.45
N ILE A 200 17.98 -1.47 7.33
CA ILE A 200 18.28 -0.02 7.18
C ILE A 200 19.08 0.53 8.37
N THR A 201 18.60 0.29 9.59
CA THR A 201 19.23 0.83 10.81
C THR A 201 20.65 0.29 11.00
N GLY A 202 20.87 -0.98 10.70
CA GLY A 202 22.20 -1.61 10.71
C GLY A 202 23.14 -0.99 9.69
N ALA A 203 22.66 -0.73 8.48
CA ALA A 203 23.44 -0.13 7.40
C ALA A 203 23.83 1.33 7.71
N LEU A 204 22.93 2.16 8.25
CA LEU A 204 23.22 3.51 8.72
C LEU A 204 24.23 3.50 9.88
N LYS A 205 24.01 2.63 10.88
CA LYS A 205 24.88 2.53 12.06
C LYS A 205 26.31 2.10 11.72
N SER A 206 26.47 1.18 10.78
CA SER A 206 27.81 0.72 10.33
C SER A 206 28.49 1.68 9.38
N GLY A 207 27.76 2.70 8.87
CA GLY A 207 28.27 3.57 7.82
C GLY A 207 28.35 2.89 6.46
N ALA A 208 27.63 1.79 6.22
CA ALA A 208 27.49 1.19 4.89
C ALA A 208 26.69 2.11 3.97
N ILE A 209 25.73 2.87 4.52
CA ILE A 209 25.01 3.96 3.87
C ILE A 209 25.11 5.24 4.69
N ASP A 210 24.99 6.39 4.03
CA ASP A 210 25.06 7.72 4.62
C ASP A 210 23.68 8.34 4.84
N ALA A 211 22.69 7.84 4.12
CA ALA A 211 21.31 8.30 4.19
C ALA A 211 20.32 7.16 3.85
N SER A 212 19.10 7.27 4.35
CA SER A 212 18.00 6.39 4.03
C SER A 212 16.67 7.11 4.13
N GLU A 213 15.78 6.91 3.18
CA GLU A 213 14.36 7.09 3.41
C GLU A 213 13.74 5.78 3.92
N TYR A 214 12.53 5.88 4.50
CA TYR A 214 11.67 4.72 4.68
C TYR A 214 10.20 5.11 4.50
N VAL A 215 9.54 5.73 5.46
CA VAL A 215 8.15 6.19 5.32
C VAL A 215 7.98 7.57 5.97
N GLY A 216 7.94 7.61 7.30
CA GLY A 216 7.62 8.82 8.04
C GLY A 216 7.87 8.67 9.53
N PRO A 217 7.54 9.68 10.35
CA PRO A 217 7.93 9.73 11.74
C PRO A 217 7.63 8.46 12.54
N TRP A 218 6.48 7.86 12.37
CA TRP A 218 6.05 6.72 13.17
C TRP A 218 6.84 5.43 12.90
N PRO A 219 6.87 4.87 11.68
CA PRO A 219 7.70 3.70 11.40
C PRO A 219 9.20 3.98 11.51
N ASP A 220 9.66 5.20 11.21
CA ASP A 220 11.06 5.58 11.28
C ASP A 220 11.58 5.58 12.74
N VAL A 221 10.77 6.06 13.69
CA VAL A 221 11.07 5.99 15.13
C VAL A 221 11.09 4.54 15.61
N TRP A 222 10.14 3.71 15.13
CA TRP A 222 10.10 2.29 15.48
C TRP A 222 11.35 1.55 14.98
N LEU A 223 11.80 1.81 13.76
CA LEU A 223 13.06 1.29 13.20
C LEU A 223 14.29 1.83 13.95
N GLY A 224 14.14 2.91 14.71
CA GLY A 224 15.23 3.52 15.45
C GLY A 224 16.15 4.38 14.60
N LEU A 225 15.67 4.91 13.46
CA LEU A 225 16.49 5.72 12.53
C LEU A 225 16.99 7.01 13.22
N SER A 226 16.19 7.62 14.08
CA SER A 226 16.58 8.78 14.90
C SER A 226 17.72 8.52 15.89
N LYS A 227 18.08 7.25 16.13
CA LYS A 227 19.21 6.88 16.99
C LYS A 227 20.54 6.79 16.25
N VAL A 228 20.49 6.75 14.91
CA VAL A 228 21.66 6.49 14.05
C VAL A 228 21.88 7.55 12.96
N ALA A 229 20.96 8.54 12.83
CA ALA A 229 21.10 9.69 11.96
C ALA A 229 20.45 10.93 12.61
N ASP A 230 21.00 12.11 12.38
CA ASP A 230 20.60 13.33 13.08
C ASP A 230 19.76 14.29 12.22
N TYR A 231 19.82 14.18 10.89
CA TYR A 231 19.14 15.09 9.98
C TYR A 231 17.95 14.41 9.33
N TYR A 232 16.75 14.95 9.54
CA TYR A 232 15.49 14.40 9.00
C TYR A 232 14.85 15.38 8.03
N TYR A 233 14.85 15.03 6.74
CA TYR A 233 14.42 15.94 5.69
C TYR A 233 12.98 15.73 5.24
N TYR A 234 12.33 16.83 4.80
CA TYR A 234 11.03 16.84 4.11
C TYR A 234 11.01 17.90 3.00
N PRO A 235 10.04 17.83 2.04
CA PRO A 235 9.11 16.72 1.80
C PRO A 235 9.80 15.51 1.15
N GLY A 236 9.16 14.35 1.22
CA GLY A 236 9.52 13.19 0.41
C GLY A 236 9.06 13.39 -1.02
N PHE A 237 9.98 13.74 -1.91
CA PHE A 237 9.67 13.99 -3.32
C PHE A 237 9.29 12.72 -4.08
N HIS A 238 9.77 11.58 -3.63
CA HIS A 238 9.70 10.27 -4.29
C HIS A 238 8.36 9.59 -4.09
N GLU A 239 7.70 9.79 -2.94
CA GLU A 239 6.47 9.08 -2.56
C GLU A 239 5.45 10.00 -1.88
N PRO A 240 4.66 10.76 -2.68
CA PRO A 240 3.59 11.60 -2.14
C PRO A 240 2.39 10.79 -1.61
N GLY A 241 2.26 9.52 -2.03
CA GLY A 241 1.32 8.55 -1.51
C GLY A 241 1.76 7.16 -1.96
N ASP A 242 2.11 6.29 -1.02
CA ASP A 242 2.63 4.97 -1.36
C ASP A 242 1.62 3.88 -1.02
N ASN A 243 1.40 2.99 -1.99
CA ASN A 243 0.45 1.90 -1.91
C ASN A 243 1.16 0.54 -1.83
N SER A 244 0.76 -0.27 -0.84
CA SER A 244 1.06 -1.70 -0.87
C SER A 244 -0.11 -2.48 -1.47
N ALA A 245 0.22 -3.42 -2.34
CA ALA A 245 -0.73 -4.32 -2.98
C ALA A 245 -0.98 -5.57 -2.16
N LEU A 246 -2.22 -6.05 -2.18
CA LEU A 246 -2.56 -7.45 -2.00
C LEU A 246 -2.53 -8.10 -3.38
N GLY A 247 -1.41 -8.74 -3.74
CA GLY A 247 -1.32 -9.51 -4.98
C GLY A 247 -1.79 -10.94 -4.75
N ILE A 248 -2.76 -11.37 -5.54
CA ILE A 248 -3.42 -12.67 -5.40
C ILE A 248 -3.07 -13.52 -6.62
N ASN A 249 -2.71 -14.80 -6.44
CA ASN A 249 -2.56 -15.69 -7.58
C ASN A 249 -3.84 -15.67 -8.42
N LYS A 250 -3.72 -15.33 -9.71
CA LYS A 250 -4.86 -15.09 -10.59
C LYS A 250 -5.75 -16.32 -10.75
N LYS A 251 -5.14 -17.51 -10.85
CA LYS A 251 -5.90 -18.77 -10.94
C LYS A 251 -6.69 -19.04 -9.66
N LEU A 252 -6.11 -18.73 -8.50
CA LEU A 252 -6.83 -18.79 -7.23
C LEU A 252 -7.99 -17.81 -7.22
N TRP A 253 -7.75 -16.54 -7.59
CA TRP A 253 -8.78 -15.50 -7.68
C TRP A 253 -9.95 -15.91 -8.56
N GLU A 254 -9.69 -16.49 -9.73
CA GLU A 254 -10.71 -16.97 -10.66
C GLU A 254 -11.54 -18.13 -10.08
N GLY A 255 -10.96 -18.91 -9.18
CA GLY A 255 -11.65 -20.00 -8.46
C GLY A 255 -12.48 -19.56 -7.25
N LEU A 256 -12.43 -18.29 -6.85
CA LEU A 256 -13.26 -17.75 -5.77
C LEU A 256 -14.67 -17.44 -6.26
N THR A 257 -15.65 -17.60 -5.37
CA THR A 257 -17.03 -17.15 -5.61
C THR A 257 -17.11 -15.62 -5.63
N THR A 258 -18.17 -15.07 -6.21
CA THR A 258 -18.43 -13.62 -6.20
C THR A 258 -18.46 -13.05 -4.78
N SER A 259 -19.05 -13.76 -3.82
CA SER A 259 -19.09 -13.33 -2.42
C SER A 259 -17.70 -13.32 -1.77
N GLU A 260 -16.86 -14.34 -2.04
CA GLU A 260 -15.49 -14.40 -1.51
C GLU A 260 -14.61 -13.28 -2.07
N ARG A 261 -14.74 -13.00 -3.38
CA ARG A 261 -14.05 -11.85 -4.00
C ARG A 261 -14.49 -10.53 -3.37
N ALA A 262 -15.80 -10.32 -3.21
CA ALA A 262 -16.33 -9.09 -2.60
C ALA A 262 -15.84 -8.90 -1.15
N ILE A 263 -15.70 -9.98 -0.36
CA ILE A 263 -15.14 -9.92 0.98
C ILE A 263 -13.67 -9.45 0.93
N ILE A 264 -12.85 -10.03 0.05
CA ILE A 264 -11.43 -9.68 -0.06
C ILE A 264 -11.27 -8.24 -0.55
N GLU A 265 -12.01 -7.83 -1.59
CA GLU A 265 -12.00 -6.46 -2.11
C GLU A 265 -12.41 -5.44 -1.05
N THR A 266 -13.50 -5.72 -0.32
CA THR A 266 -13.99 -4.82 0.74
C THR A 266 -12.98 -4.71 1.89
N ALA A 267 -12.39 -5.83 2.30
CA ALA A 267 -11.37 -5.84 3.35
C ALA A 267 -10.12 -5.06 2.94
N ALA A 268 -9.67 -5.19 1.69
CA ALA A 268 -8.53 -4.46 1.14
C ALA A 268 -8.82 -2.94 1.11
N GLN A 269 -9.97 -2.51 0.59
CA GLN A 269 -10.36 -1.09 0.59
C GLN A 269 -10.51 -0.50 2.00
N ALA A 270 -11.07 -1.26 2.94
CA ALA A 270 -11.18 -0.84 4.34
C ALA A 270 -9.80 -0.66 4.98
N GLU A 271 -8.83 -1.53 4.65
CA GLU A 271 -7.48 -1.42 5.17
C GLU A 271 -6.73 -0.22 4.59
N VAL A 272 -6.94 0.17 3.32
CA VAL A 272 -6.40 1.41 2.75
C VAL A 272 -6.83 2.63 3.58
N THR A 273 -8.12 2.76 3.87
CA THR A 273 -8.64 3.87 4.68
C THR A 273 -8.09 3.83 6.10
N ARG A 274 -8.04 2.65 6.71
CA ARG A 274 -7.56 2.47 8.08
C ARG A 274 -6.08 2.78 8.22
N SER A 275 -5.26 2.24 7.32
CA SER A 275 -3.80 2.45 7.35
C SER A 275 -3.42 3.92 7.17
N LEU A 276 -4.06 4.62 6.24
CA LEU A 276 -3.86 6.06 6.04
C LEU A 276 -4.25 6.88 7.28
N ALA A 277 -5.41 6.58 7.87
CA ALA A 277 -5.87 7.27 9.08
C ALA A 277 -4.93 7.00 10.28
N GLU A 278 -4.48 5.76 10.46
CA GLU A 278 -3.53 5.36 11.49
C GLU A 278 -2.18 6.06 11.28
N ALA A 279 -1.63 6.02 10.06
CA ALA A 279 -0.37 6.68 9.73
C ALA A 279 -0.41 8.18 10.05
N ASN A 280 -1.48 8.88 9.65
CA ASN A 280 -1.65 10.29 9.96
C ASN A 280 -1.70 10.57 11.48
N ALA A 281 -2.45 9.76 12.24
CA ALA A 281 -2.57 9.93 13.68
C ALA A 281 -1.26 9.64 14.43
N GLU A 282 -0.60 8.54 14.09
CA GLU A 282 0.63 8.12 14.76
C GLU A 282 1.84 8.96 14.35
N ASN A 283 1.90 9.44 13.10
CA ASN A 283 2.94 10.38 12.67
C ASN A 283 2.90 11.69 13.47
N ILE A 284 1.70 12.18 13.88
CA ILE A 284 1.59 13.34 14.76
C ILE A 284 2.26 13.07 16.11
N ARG A 285 2.06 11.89 16.70
CA ARG A 285 2.64 11.49 17.98
C ARG A 285 4.15 11.32 17.88
N ALA A 286 4.61 10.59 16.86
CA ALA A 286 6.03 10.35 16.63
C ALA A 286 6.79 11.65 16.31
N LEU A 287 6.20 12.56 15.53
CA LEU A 287 6.79 13.87 15.24
C LEU A 287 7.01 14.71 16.51
N LYS A 288 6.10 14.63 17.50
CA LYS A 288 6.30 15.30 18.81
C LYS A 288 7.52 14.74 19.54
N LEU A 289 7.74 13.42 19.48
CA LEU A 289 8.93 12.79 20.06
C LEU A 289 10.20 13.24 19.37
N LEU A 290 10.21 13.26 18.04
CA LEU A 290 11.36 13.72 17.26
C LEU A 290 11.69 15.19 17.51
N ARG A 291 10.70 16.06 17.64
CA ARG A 291 10.89 17.48 17.98
C ARG A 291 11.43 17.72 19.39
N ALA A 292 11.18 16.79 20.31
CA ALA A 292 11.71 16.84 21.68
C ALA A 292 13.15 16.30 21.78
N ASP A 293 13.62 15.52 20.81
CA ASP A 293 15.02 15.06 20.76
C ASP A 293 15.92 16.16 20.18
N THR A 294 16.73 16.77 21.02
CA THR A 294 17.61 17.89 20.64
C THR A 294 18.70 17.52 19.62
N ARG A 295 18.96 16.23 19.38
CA ARG A 295 19.90 15.76 18.36
C ARG A 295 19.26 15.80 16.96
N VAL A 296 17.95 15.59 16.88
CA VAL A 296 17.24 15.49 15.60
C VAL A 296 16.98 16.89 15.03
N LYS A 297 17.47 17.12 13.84
CA LYS A 297 17.25 18.33 13.06
C LYS A 297 16.28 18.05 11.94
N ILE A 298 15.04 18.54 12.07
CA ILE A 298 14.00 18.38 11.05
C ILE A 298 14.13 19.56 10.08
N LEU A 299 14.55 19.28 8.85
CA LEU A 299 14.91 20.27 7.84
C LEU A 299 14.05 20.11 6.58
N ARG A 300 13.75 21.24 5.95
CA ARG A 300 13.11 21.24 4.63
C ARG A 300 14.18 21.27 3.55
N PHE A 301 14.06 20.43 2.52
CA PHE A 301 14.82 20.64 1.30
C PHE A 301 14.55 22.05 0.76
N ASN A 302 15.60 22.77 0.38
CA ASN A 302 15.43 24.10 -0.18
C ASN A 302 14.82 24.06 -1.58
N ASP A 303 14.35 25.20 -2.05
CA ASP A 303 13.62 25.29 -3.31
C ASP A 303 14.47 24.92 -4.53
N ASP A 304 15.78 25.13 -4.48
CA ASP A 304 16.69 24.78 -5.57
C ASP A 304 16.82 23.26 -5.69
N LEU A 305 16.98 22.54 -4.57
CA LEU A 305 16.94 21.08 -4.55
C LEU A 305 15.60 20.54 -5.04
N ILE A 306 14.48 21.12 -4.58
CA ILE A 306 13.15 20.71 -5.02
C ILE A 306 12.98 20.88 -6.53
N ARG A 307 13.47 21.97 -7.12
CA ARG A 307 13.44 22.18 -8.58
C ARG A 307 14.30 21.15 -9.32
N VAL A 308 15.48 20.81 -8.80
CA VAL A 308 16.35 19.79 -9.39
C VAL A 308 15.69 18.42 -9.33
N PHE A 309 15.15 18.02 -8.17
CA PHE A 309 14.39 16.77 -8.04
C PHE A 309 13.23 16.72 -9.03
N GLY A 310 12.45 17.81 -9.14
CA GLY A 310 11.30 17.89 -10.05
C GLY A 310 11.68 17.75 -11.52
N LYS A 311 12.77 18.41 -11.95
CA LYS A 311 13.29 18.30 -13.32
C LYS A 311 13.70 16.86 -13.62
N LEU A 312 14.55 16.27 -12.77
CA LEU A 312 15.05 14.91 -12.96
C LEU A 312 13.93 13.87 -12.88
N SER A 313 12.94 14.07 -12.02
CA SER A 313 11.76 13.20 -11.93
C SER A 313 10.98 13.15 -13.24
N LYS A 314 10.73 14.30 -13.88
CA LYS A 314 10.06 14.35 -15.19
C LYS A 314 10.82 13.57 -16.26
N GLU A 315 12.15 13.69 -16.28
CA GLU A 315 13.00 12.96 -17.23
C GLU A 315 12.93 11.45 -16.96
N VAL A 316 13.07 11.02 -15.70
CA VAL A 316 12.99 9.61 -15.28
C VAL A 316 11.63 8.99 -15.62
N LEU A 317 10.55 9.70 -15.36
CA LEU A 317 9.19 9.23 -15.69
C LEU A 317 8.98 9.08 -17.20
N ALA A 318 9.42 10.05 -17.99
CA ALA A 318 9.30 9.99 -19.45
C ALA A 318 10.10 8.83 -20.06
N GLU A 319 11.30 8.58 -19.57
CA GLU A 319 12.13 7.45 -20.00
C GLU A 319 11.56 6.11 -19.55
N THR A 320 10.98 6.05 -18.35
CA THR A 320 10.28 4.86 -17.85
C THR A 320 9.11 4.53 -18.76
N ALA A 321 8.31 5.52 -19.12
CA ALA A 321 7.18 5.38 -20.05
C ALA A 321 7.60 4.92 -21.46
N ALA A 322 8.81 5.25 -21.89
CA ALA A 322 9.32 4.88 -23.22
C ALA A 322 9.83 3.42 -23.32
N ARG A 323 9.89 2.68 -22.22
CA ARG A 323 10.48 1.32 -22.20
C ARG A 323 9.62 0.28 -22.94
N ASP A 324 8.31 0.37 -22.83
CA ASP A 324 7.38 -0.52 -23.54
C ASP A 324 5.99 0.11 -23.69
N PRO A 325 5.16 -0.39 -24.63
CA PRO A 325 3.84 0.17 -24.92
C PRO A 325 2.86 0.13 -23.75
N LEU A 326 2.92 -0.91 -22.89
CA LEU A 326 2.01 -1.04 -21.77
C LEU A 326 2.37 -0.06 -20.64
N THR A 327 3.65 0.09 -20.34
CA THR A 327 4.14 1.12 -19.42
C THR A 327 3.76 2.53 -19.92
N ARG A 328 3.85 2.76 -21.23
CA ARG A 328 3.41 4.02 -21.83
C ARG A 328 1.92 4.27 -21.65
N LYS A 329 1.09 3.26 -21.88
CA LYS A 329 -0.37 3.33 -21.68
C LYS A 329 -0.74 3.66 -20.23
N VAL A 330 -0.07 3.04 -19.27
CA VAL A 330 -0.25 3.32 -17.84
C VAL A 330 0.16 4.74 -17.51
N TYR A 331 1.35 5.16 -17.94
CA TYR A 331 1.86 6.52 -17.75
C TYR A 331 0.91 7.58 -18.30
N ASP A 332 0.42 7.42 -19.53
CA ASP A 332 -0.46 8.41 -20.18
C ASP A 332 -1.78 8.56 -19.38
N SER A 333 -2.37 7.45 -18.91
CA SER A 333 -3.55 7.47 -18.05
C SER A 333 -3.27 8.15 -16.70
N TYR A 334 -2.16 7.78 -16.06
CA TYR A 334 -1.74 8.34 -14.78
C TYR A 334 -1.53 9.86 -14.85
N MET A 335 -0.76 10.32 -15.88
CA MET A 335 -0.45 11.74 -16.04
C MET A 335 -1.65 12.57 -16.45
N ALA A 336 -2.57 12.03 -17.23
CA ALA A 336 -3.84 12.70 -17.55
C ALA A 336 -4.70 12.89 -16.30
N PHE A 337 -4.74 11.87 -15.42
CA PHE A 337 -5.45 11.97 -14.14
C PHE A 337 -4.77 12.97 -13.21
N LEU A 338 -3.43 12.91 -13.09
CA LEU A 338 -2.64 13.85 -12.28
C LEU A 338 -2.91 15.32 -12.68
N ALA A 339 -2.96 15.61 -13.99
CA ALA A 339 -3.25 16.96 -14.44
C ALA A 339 -4.64 17.43 -13.98
N GLY A 340 -5.66 16.56 -14.05
CA GLY A 340 -7.01 16.87 -13.61
C GLY A 340 -7.12 17.08 -12.09
N VAL A 341 -6.47 16.23 -11.29
CA VAL A 341 -6.53 16.39 -9.83
C VAL A 341 -5.70 17.56 -9.32
N MET A 342 -4.65 17.97 -10.01
CA MET A 342 -3.92 19.20 -9.68
C MET A 342 -4.81 20.45 -9.84
N ASP A 343 -5.57 20.54 -10.95
CA ASP A 343 -6.51 21.64 -11.18
C ASP A 343 -7.63 21.68 -10.11
N TRP A 344 -8.22 20.52 -9.81
CA TRP A 344 -9.22 20.40 -8.75
C TRP A 344 -8.62 20.67 -7.35
N GLY A 345 -7.45 20.12 -7.05
CA GLY A 345 -6.78 20.22 -5.75
C GLY A 345 -6.42 21.66 -5.38
N GLU A 346 -6.11 22.52 -6.37
CA GLU A 346 -5.87 23.94 -6.13
C GLU A 346 -7.11 24.66 -5.61
N LEU A 347 -8.29 24.31 -6.13
CA LEU A 347 -9.57 24.89 -5.72
C LEU A 347 -10.14 24.28 -4.44
N SER A 348 -9.75 23.05 -4.10
CA SER A 348 -10.28 22.28 -2.97
C SER A 348 -9.28 22.18 -1.80
N GLU A 349 -8.52 21.09 -1.74
CA GLU A 349 -7.67 20.73 -0.60
C GLU A 349 -6.61 21.80 -0.26
N THR A 350 -5.95 22.35 -1.27
CA THR A 350 -4.90 23.37 -1.09
C THR A 350 -5.53 24.65 -0.56
N SER A 351 -6.62 25.10 -1.19
CA SER A 351 -7.36 26.29 -0.77
C SER A 351 -7.91 26.16 0.65
N ASP A 352 -8.48 25.01 1.01
CA ASP A 352 -8.98 24.74 2.37
C ASP A 352 -7.87 24.80 3.41
N ARG A 353 -6.74 24.12 3.15
CA ARG A 353 -5.59 24.10 4.06
C ARG A 353 -5.01 25.50 4.29
N ASP A 354 -4.89 26.30 3.23
CA ASP A 354 -4.37 27.66 3.31
C ASP A 354 -5.35 28.58 4.03
N THR A 355 -6.64 28.50 3.73
CA THR A 355 -7.70 29.25 4.42
C THR A 355 -7.74 28.91 5.91
N ARG A 356 -7.67 27.64 6.27
CA ARG A 356 -7.63 27.19 7.66
C ARG A 356 -6.40 27.73 8.40
N ARG A 357 -5.23 27.75 7.75
CA ARG A 357 -4.00 28.31 8.33
C ARG A 357 -4.18 29.81 8.62
N LEU A 358 -4.77 30.57 7.69
CA LEU A 358 -5.05 31.99 7.88
C LEU A 358 -6.10 32.24 8.96
N ALA A 359 -7.14 31.42 9.01
CA ALA A 359 -8.26 31.62 9.94
C ALA A 359 -7.89 31.26 11.41
N LEU A 360 -6.88 30.42 11.63
CA LEU A 360 -6.48 29.94 12.95
C LEU A 360 -5.13 30.51 13.42
N ALA A 361 -4.48 31.36 12.65
CA ALA A 361 -3.25 32.09 13.03
C ALA A 361 -3.60 33.30 13.88
#